data_0f0a4ee3af3aaee76ff1b3a637e4622b
#
_entry.id   0f0a4ee3af3aaee76ff1b3a637e4622b
#
_cell.length_a   1.000
_cell.length_b   1.000
_cell.length_c   1.000
_cell.angle_alpha   90.00
_cell.angle_beta   90.00
_cell.angle_gamma   90.00
#
_symmetry.space_group_name_H-M   'P 1'
#
loop_
_entity.id
_entity.type
_entity.pdbx_description
1 polymer ?
#
loop_
_entity_poly.entity_id
_entity_poly.type
_entity_poly.pdbx_seq_one_letter_code
_entity_poly.pdbx_strand_id
1 'polypeptide(L)'
;ASPTNCGAVTAVFKRFMERLIVYAYWPWDRPAPKLRRPGGRKPTLLVSSSAAPGFMGRWLTGTIGQLRQTAKMLGGRVRGTCFTGLAATAANLELTVRQRRRAARLARRLMTG
;
A
#
# COMPACT_ATOMS: atom_id res chain seq x y z
N ALA A 1 -4.56 -1.77 -2.93
CA ALA A 1 -3.55 -2.02 -3.97
C ALA A 1 -3.48 -0.87 -4.95
N SER A 2 -2.31 -0.56 -5.43
CA SER A 2 -2.10 0.40 -6.54
C SER A 2 -0.79 0.05 -7.25
N PRO A 3 -0.73 0.08 -8.59
CA PRO A 3 0.55 0.09 -9.28
C PRO A 3 1.30 1.40 -9.01
N THR A 4 2.58 1.43 -9.32
CA THR A 4 3.42 2.61 -9.21
C THR A 4 3.48 3.34 -10.54
N ASN A 5 2.96 4.56 -10.57
CA ASN A 5 3.04 5.46 -11.73
C ASN A 5 3.78 6.73 -11.33
N CYS A 6 4.79 7.11 -12.10
CA CYS A 6 5.62 8.29 -11.81
C CYS A 6 6.10 8.35 -10.35
N GLY A 7 6.50 7.22 -9.80
CA GLY A 7 7.00 7.10 -8.43
C GLY A 7 5.96 7.17 -7.32
N ALA A 8 4.68 7.10 -7.65
CA ALA A 8 3.58 7.23 -6.68
C ALA A 8 2.41 6.30 -7.02
N VAL A 9 1.37 6.33 -6.20
CA VAL A 9 0.07 5.70 -6.51
C VAL A 9 -0.56 6.33 -7.74
N THR A 10 -1.50 5.62 -8.38
CA THR A 10 -2.24 6.14 -9.54
C THR A 10 -3.07 7.38 -9.18
N ALA A 11 -3.39 8.20 -10.18
CA ALA A 11 -4.24 9.38 -10.00
C ALA A 11 -5.62 9.01 -9.43
N VAL A 12 -6.20 7.89 -9.89
CA VAL A 12 -7.49 7.38 -9.37
C VAL A 12 -7.37 7.02 -7.90
N PHE A 13 -6.29 6.35 -7.50
CA PHE A 13 -6.04 6.01 -6.10
C PHE A 13 -5.80 7.26 -5.25
N LYS A 14 -5.08 8.23 -5.78
CA LYS A 14 -4.85 9.51 -5.11
C LYS A 14 -6.16 10.27 -4.84
N ARG A 15 -7.07 10.29 -5.80
CA ARG A 15 -8.43 10.84 -5.61
C ARG A 15 -9.17 10.14 -4.47
N PHE A 16 -9.08 8.82 -4.40
CA PHE A 16 -9.67 8.06 -3.29
C PHE A 16 -9.04 8.46 -1.95
N MET A 17 -7.70 8.55 -1.89
CA MET A 17 -6.99 9.01 -0.68
C MET A 17 -7.46 10.39 -0.22
N GLU A 18 -7.62 11.33 -1.14
CA GLU A 18 -8.04 12.69 -0.82
C GLU A 18 -9.46 12.73 -0.22
N ARG A 19 -10.34 11.83 -0.65
CA ARG A 19 -11.68 11.70 -0.05
C ARG A 19 -11.67 11.10 1.35
N LEU A 20 -10.61 10.42 1.75
CA LEU A 20 -10.46 9.87 3.10
C LEU A 20 -10.09 10.92 4.15
N ILE A 21 -9.87 12.16 3.76
CA ILE A 21 -9.53 13.25 4.69
C ILE A 21 -10.59 13.46 5.77
N VAL A 22 -11.84 13.07 5.51
CA VAL A 22 -12.93 13.11 6.49
C VAL A 22 -12.67 12.21 7.71
N TYR A 23 -11.79 11.22 7.60
CA TYR A 23 -11.41 10.32 8.69
C TYR A 23 -10.26 10.86 9.54
N ALA A 24 -9.69 12.01 9.17
CA ALA A 24 -8.66 12.70 9.90
C ALA A 24 -9.11 14.13 10.25
N TYR A 25 -8.54 14.69 11.28
CA TYR A 25 -8.72 16.09 11.64
C TYR A 25 -7.44 16.67 12.20
N TRP A 26 -7.26 17.97 12.05
CA TRP A 26 -6.13 18.68 12.60
C TRP A 26 -6.56 19.40 13.87
N PRO A 27 -6.16 18.90 15.06
CA PRO A 27 -6.43 19.60 16.30
C PRO A 27 -5.66 20.92 16.34
N TRP A 28 -6.28 21.97 16.84
CA TRP A 28 -5.58 23.20 17.11
C TRP A 28 -4.41 22.96 18.09
N ASP A 29 -3.31 23.67 17.92
CA ASP A 29 -2.09 23.57 18.74
C ASP A 29 -1.34 22.22 18.65
N ARG A 30 -1.60 21.41 17.63
CA ARG A 30 -0.89 20.15 17.40
C ARG A 30 -0.10 20.17 16.09
N PRO A 31 1.11 19.60 16.09
CA PRO A 31 1.96 19.58 14.89
C PRO A 31 1.55 18.54 13.85
N ALA A 32 0.60 17.67 14.14
CA ALA A 32 0.19 16.58 13.27
C ALA A 32 -1.31 16.31 13.32
N PRO A 33 -1.92 15.81 12.23
CA PRO A 33 -3.32 15.41 12.22
C PRO A 33 -3.55 14.17 13.10
N LYS A 34 -4.76 14.04 13.61
CA LYS A 34 -5.23 12.85 14.31
C LYS A 34 -6.28 12.12 13.50
N LEU A 35 -6.32 10.81 13.61
CA LEU A 35 -7.38 9.99 13.05
C LEU A 35 -8.61 10.03 13.94
N ARG A 36 -9.80 10.19 13.34
CA ARG A 36 -11.07 10.17 14.07
C ARG A 36 -11.35 8.80 14.68
N ARG A 37 -10.91 7.74 14.01
CA ARG A 37 -10.98 6.38 14.52
C ARG A 37 -9.57 5.82 14.63
N PRO A 38 -8.99 5.74 15.84
CA PRO A 38 -7.70 5.11 16.02
C PRO A 38 -7.76 3.69 15.47
N GLY A 39 -6.88 3.44 14.49
CA GLY A 39 -6.89 2.20 13.74
C GLY A 39 -6.19 1.05 14.44
N GLY A 40 -6.03 -0.02 13.69
CA GLY A 40 -5.22 -1.17 14.07
C GLY A 40 -6.00 -2.46 14.28
N ARG A 41 -7.30 -2.45 14.03
CA ARG A 41 -8.14 -3.66 14.16
C ARG A 41 -8.28 -4.46 12.88
N LYS A 42 -8.25 -3.82 11.70
CA LYS A 42 -8.46 -4.51 10.41
C LYS A 42 -7.13 -4.99 9.84
N PRO A 43 -6.89 -6.31 9.73
CA PRO A 43 -5.68 -6.80 9.09
C PRO A 43 -5.65 -6.36 7.63
N THR A 44 -4.52 -5.80 7.19
CA THR A 44 -4.39 -5.18 5.88
C THR A 44 -3.08 -5.61 5.20
N LEU A 45 -3.16 -5.94 3.92
CA LEU A 45 -1.99 -6.12 3.06
C LEU A 45 -1.85 -4.95 2.10
N LEU A 46 -0.62 -4.50 1.93
CA LEU A 46 -0.27 -3.54 0.89
C LEU A 46 0.22 -4.30 -0.34
N VAL A 47 -0.35 -3.99 -1.49
CA VAL A 47 0.02 -4.63 -2.76
C VAL A 47 0.34 -3.55 -3.78
N SER A 48 1.51 -3.64 -4.37
CA SER A 48 1.95 -2.74 -5.43
C SER A 48 2.88 -3.43 -6.41
N SER A 49 3.05 -2.82 -7.57
CA SER A 49 4.00 -3.22 -8.60
C SER A 49 4.69 -1.99 -9.19
N SER A 50 5.85 -2.19 -9.80
CA SER A 50 6.53 -1.15 -10.56
C SER A 50 7.25 -1.73 -11.78
N ALA A 51 7.54 -0.88 -12.77
CA ALA A 51 8.39 -1.22 -13.91
C ALA A 51 9.86 -1.32 -13.51
N ALA A 52 10.30 -0.61 -12.49
CA ALA A 52 11.65 -0.66 -11.96
C ALA A 52 11.91 -1.96 -11.18
N PRO A 53 13.19 -2.36 -11.00
CA PRO A 53 13.53 -3.47 -10.09
C PRO A 53 12.90 -3.28 -8.71
N GLY A 54 12.47 -4.38 -8.08
CA GLY A 54 11.68 -4.36 -6.85
C GLY A 54 12.32 -3.55 -5.70
N PHE A 55 13.66 -3.62 -5.54
CA PHE A 55 14.35 -2.84 -4.52
C PHE A 55 14.29 -1.33 -4.79
N MET A 56 14.45 -0.90 -6.06
CA MET A 56 14.35 0.50 -6.46
C MET A 56 12.91 1.02 -6.31
N GLY A 57 11.94 0.28 -6.83
CA GLY A 57 10.54 0.66 -6.73
C GLY A 57 10.07 0.79 -5.30
N ARG A 58 10.49 -0.11 -4.43
CA ARG A 58 10.11 -0.13 -3.01
C ARG A 58 10.73 1.01 -2.20
N TRP A 59 12.02 1.30 -2.42
CA TRP A 59 12.78 2.26 -1.62
C TRP A 59 12.75 3.68 -2.17
N LEU A 60 12.69 3.82 -3.51
CA LEU A 60 12.78 5.11 -4.18
C LEU A 60 11.44 5.73 -4.57
N THR A 61 10.33 5.03 -4.32
CA THR A 61 8.98 5.53 -4.62
C THR A 61 8.16 5.77 -3.37
N GLY A 62 7.22 6.71 -3.44
CA GLY A 62 6.30 7.01 -2.36
C GLY A 62 5.09 6.06 -2.27
N THR A 63 4.96 5.09 -3.19
CA THR A 63 3.76 4.25 -3.33
C THR A 63 3.43 3.48 -2.05
N ILE A 64 4.39 2.80 -1.47
CA ILE A 64 4.17 2.00 -0.25
C ILE A 64 3.81 2.90 0.94
N GLY A 65 4.45 4.06 1.07
CA GLY A 65 4.12 5.05 2.10
C GLY A 65 2.70 5.55 1.98
N GLN A 66 2.26 5.87 0.77
CA GLN A 66 0.89 6.32 0.47
C GLN A 66 -0.14 5.22 0.75
N LEU A 67 0.12 3.98 0.35
CA LEU A 67 -0.74 2.84 0.66
C LEU A 67 -0.83 2.60 2.17
N ARG A 68 0.27 2.73 2.89
CA ARG A 68 0.30 2.59 4.35
C ARG A 68 -0.51 3.68 5.04
N GLN A 69 -0.41 4.91 4.60
CA GLN A 69 -1.20 6.02 5.11
C GLN A 69 -2.70 5.79 4.87
N THR A 70 -3.07 5.34 3.68
CA THR A 70 -4.45 4.99 3.34
C THR A 70 -4.98 3.89 4.26
N ALA A 71 -4.21 2.83 4.46
CA ALA A 71 -4.57 1.75 5.36
C ALA A 71 -4.83 2.26 6.79
N LYS A 72 -3.98 3.14 7.30
CA LYS A 72 -4.16 3.76 8.62
C LYS A 72 -5.44 4.57 8.71
N MET A 73 -5.74 5.40 7.71
CA MET A 73 -6.98 6.20 7.68
C MET A 73 -8.24 5.32 7.69
N LEU A 74 -8.17 4.15 7.08
CA LEU A 74 -9.26 3.16 7.06
C LEU A 74 -9.32 2.26 8.32
N GLY A 75 -8.47 2.50 9.30
CA GLY A 75 -8.38 1.68 10.51
C GLY A 75 -7.65 0.36 10.32
N GLY A 76 -6.79 0.26 9.29
CA GLY A 76 -6.03 -0.93 8.96
C GLY A 76 -4.76 -1.10 9.79
N ARG A 77 -4.44 -2.33 10.13
CA ARG A 77 -3.15 -2.75 10.66
C ARG A 77 -2.39 -3.50 9.57
N VAL A 78 -1.31 -2.93 9.10
CA VAL A 78 -0.50 -3.54 8.03
C VAL A 78 0.18 -4.81 8.55
N ARG A 79 -0.15 -5.94 7.94
CA ARG A 79 0.41 -7.26 8.25
C ARG A 79 1.52 -7.68 7.28
N GLY A 80 1.60 -7.01 6.16
CA GLY A 80 2.65 -7.27 5.19
C GLY A 80 2.51 -6.44 3.93
N THR A 81 3.55 -6.48 3.12
CA THR A 81 3.64 -5.78 1.85
C THR A 81 4.07 -6.74 0.76
N CYS A 82 3.29 -6.80 -0.31
CA CYS A 82 3.63 -7.52 -1.54
C CYS A 82 3.97 -6.50 -2.62
N PHE A 83 5.26 -6.42 -2.97
CA PHE A 83 5.74 -5.53 -4.01
C PHE A 83 6.41 -6.34 -5.11
N THR A 84 5.96 -6.16 -6.36
CA THR A 84 6.50 -6.83 -7.53
C THR A 84 7.20 -5.81 -8.43
N GLY A 85 8.51 -5.98 -8.62
CA GLY A 85 9.28 -5.19 -9.57
C GLY A 85 9.27 -5.77 -10.97
N LEU A 86 9.84 -5.03 -11.93
CA LEU A 86 9.99 -5.42 -13.34
C LEU A 86 8.67 -5.84 -14.01
N ALA A 87 7.57 -5.20 -13.63
CA ALA A 87 6.24 -5.57 -14.09
C ALA A 87 5.98 -5.28 -15.58
N ALA A 88 6.85 -4.52 -16.24
CA ALA A 88 6.73 -4.13 -17.65
C ALA A 88 7.78 -4.76 -18.57
N THR A 89 8.48 -5.80 -18.15
CA THR A 89 9.53 -6.44 -18.94
C THR A 89 9.01 -7.32 -20.08
N ALA A 90 7.75 -7.76 -20.00
CA ALA A 90 7.09 -8.54 -21.02
C ALA A 90 5.58 -8.26 -21.04
N ALA A 91 4.93 -8.42 -22.20
CA ALA A 91 3.50 -8.14 -22.35
C ALA A 91 2.61 -9.07 -21.52
N ASN A 92 2.99 -10.34 -21.36
CA ASN A 92 2.22 -11.36 -20.63
C ASN A 92 3.05 -11.92 -19.46
N LEU A 93 3.46 -11.04 -18.57
CA LEU A 93 4.29 -11.42 -17.44
C LEU A 93 3.47 -12.17 -16.39
N GLU A 94 3.85 -13.42 -16.11
CA GLU A 94 3.29 -14.18 -15.01
C GLU A 94 4.11 -14.02 -13.73
N LEU A 95 3.45 -14.18 -12.59
CA LEU A 95 4.12 -14.23 -11.31
C LEU A 95 5.01 -15.47 -11.21
N THR A 96 6.23 -15.27 -10.76
CA THR A 96 7.14 -16.38 -10.48
C THR A 96 6.62 -17.26 -9.34
N VAL A 97 7.07 -18.50 -9.27
CA VAL A 97 6.71 -19.42 -8.15
C VAL A 97 7.04 -18.80 -6.79
N ARG A 98 8.16 -18.09 -6.70
CA ARG A 98 8.56 -17.38 -5.47
C ARG A 98 7.59 -16.28 -5.09
N GLN A 99 7.14 -15.47 -6.04
CA GLN A 99 6.15 -14.41 -5.84
C GLN A 99 4.80 -14.99 -5.42
N ARG A 100 4.34 -16.06 -6.07
CA ARG A 100 3.10 -16.77 -5.72
C ARG A 100 3.15 -17.33 -4.30
N ARG A 101 4.24 -17.97 -3.91
CA ARG A 101 4.45 -18.50 -2.54
C ARG A 101 4.46 -17.37 -1.50
N ARG A 102 5.09 -16.25 -1.81
CA ARG A 102 5.09 -15.08 -0.93
C ARG A 102 3.68 -14.51 -0.76
N ALA A 103 2.94 -14.32 -1.83
CA ALA A 103 1.57 -13.83 -1.81
C ALA A 103 0.66 -14.76 -0.99
N ALA A 104 0.74 -16.08 -1.22
CA ALA A 104 -0.02 -17.06 -0.46
C ALA A 104 0.30 -17.07 1.04
N ARG A 105 1.58 -16.87 1.41
CA ARG A 105 2.00 -16.74 2.81
C ARG A 105 1.42 -15.50 3.46
N LEU A 106 1.44 -14.39 2.76
CA LEU A 106 0.87 -13.12 3.25
C LEU A 106 -0.64 -13.21 3.40
N ALA A 107 -1.32 -13.85 2.44
CA ALA A 107 -2.77 -14.09 2.51
C ALA A 107 -3.14 -14.92 3.75
N ARG A 108 -2.41 -16.00 4.02
CA ARG A 108 -2.60 -16.80 5.23
C ARG A 108 -2.43 -15.98 6.51
N ARG A 109 -1.40 -15.15 6.59
CA ARG A 109 -1.20 -14.23 7.74
C ARG A 109 -2.33 -13.22 7.89
N LEU A 110 -2.96 -12.81 6.81
CA LEU A 110 -4.11 -11.92 6.84
C LEU A 110 -5.31 -12.61 7.49
N MET A 111 -5.55 -13.88 7.14
CA MET A 111 -6.69 -14.66 7.61
C MET A 111 -6.56 -15.12 9.07
N THR A 112 -5.35 -15.35 9.53
CA THR A 112 -5.09 -15.86 10.90
C THR A 112 -4.83 -14.75 11.94
N GLY A 113 -4.73 -13.53 11.50
CA GLY A 113 -4.28 -12.45 12.37
C GLY A 113 -5.16 -11.32 12.61
#